data_85f9fabe9ec0b0d83147b23a2c2a5f86
#
_entry.id   85f9fabe9ec0b0d83147b23a2c2a5f86
#
_cell.length_a   1.000
_cell.length_b   1.000
_cell.length_c   1.000
_cell.angle_alpha   90.00
_cell.angle_beta   90.00
_cell.angle_gamma   90.00
#
_symmetry.space_group_name_H-M   'P 1'
#
loop_
_entity.id
_entity.type
_entity.pdbx_description
1 polymer ?
#
loop_
_entity_poly.entity_id
_entity_poly.type
_entity_poly.pdbx_seq_one_letter_code
_entity_poly.pdbx_strand_id
1 'polypeptide(L)'
;MKRKLSFLFLSALTIPFLMVSCSDDKEEQEVKPAADLVVDNSSVTLLQGDEITVGITSGNGDYYVKPFDESVATATVNGNKVTIKATENSELEENNRIETTVLVIDGRKKVARIQVQVAKLWNLTVDTPEEGFDLFIGEKRLIKILTGNGDYQISVPEGADKYLEVGELSGQTFPVTAKFETETDHPIEITITDKKDKTVVIPIVVNIVDLTLKSNEAIFAEPDAESQYIAIEKGNGGYTFTYQV
;
A
#
# COMPACT_ATOMS: atom_id res chain seq x y z
N MET A 1 -49.69 -27.12 90.25
CA MET A 1 -49.21 -26.89 91.58
C MET A 1 -48.13 -25.82 91.49
N LYS A 2 -48.39 -24.60 91.83
CA LYS A 2 -47.88 -23.90 93.04
C LYS A 2 -46.36 -24.08 93.19
N ARG A 3 -45.49 -23.03 93.18
CA ARG A 3 -45.32 -21.86 94.00
C ARG A 3 -44.13 -21.05 93.47
N LYS A 4 -44.23 -19.75 93.35
CA LYS A 4 -43.82 -18.61 94.23
C LYS A 4 -42.31 -18.36 94.11
N LEU A 5 -41.92 -17.20 93.53
CA LEU A 5 -41.69 -15.86 94.12
C LEU A 5 -40.47 -15.85 95.07
N SER A 6 -39.44 -15.13 94.73
CA SER A 6 -38.85 -14.13 95.61
C SER A 6 -37.88 -13.21 94.88
N PHE A 7 -38.12 -11.95 95.08
CA PHE A 7 -37.29 -10.77 94.84
C PHE A 7 -36.04 -10.79 95.67
N LEU A 8 -34.93 -10.31 95.15
CA LEU A 8 -34.00 -9.51 95.88
C LEU A 8 -33.23 -8.55 95.03
N PHE A 9 -33.38 -7.28 95.24
CA PHE A 9 -32.58 -6.16 94.81
C PHE A 9 -31.14 -6.31 95.26
N LEU A 10 -30.16 -5.88 94.45
CA LEU A 10 -29.05 -5.07 94.90
C LEU A 10 -28.27 -4.42 93.81
N SER A 11 -28.40 -3.12 93.75
CA SER A 11 -27.33 -2.13 93.74
C SER A 11 -26.46 -2.00 92.48
N ALA A 12 -26.66 -0.89 91.86
CA ALA A 12 -25.85 -0.16 90.89
C ALA A 12 -24.35 -0.19 91.11
N LEU A 13 -23.62 -0.47 90.07
CA LEU A 13 -22.28 0.09 89.90
C LEU A 13 -22.09 0.47 88.38
N THR A 14 -22.32 1.74 88.11
CA THR A 14 -22.08 2.34 86.80
C THR A 14 -20.58 2.50 86.64
N ILE A 15 -19.98 1.69 85.79
CA ILE A 15 -18.63 1.93 85.18
C ILE A 15 -18.86 2.56 83.84
N PRO A 16 -18.40 3.77 83.53
CA PRO A 16 -18.42 4.30 82.18
C PRO A 16 -17.33 3.59 81.40
N PHE A 17 -17.73 2.70 80.52
CA PHE A 17 -16.88 2.13 79.52
C PHE A 17 -16.65 3.22 78.47
N LEU A 18 -15.49 3.85 78.51
CA LEU A 18 -15.00 4.68 77.37
C LEU A 18 -14.75 3.75 76.22
N MET A 19 -15.72 3.66 75.29
CA MET A 19 -15.53 3.12 73.96
C MET A 19 -14.61 4.09 73.26
N VAL A 20 -13.32 3.80 73.25
CA VAL A 20 -12.42 4.31 72.22
C VAL A 20 -12.84 3.63 70.95
N SER A 21 -13.69 4.28 70.14
CA SER A 21 -13.94 3.93 68.75
C SER A 21 -12.66 4.27 68.03
N CYS A 22 -11.76 3.29 67.81
CA CYS A 22 -10.82 3.34 66.72
C CYS A 22 -11.64 3.18 65.43
N SER A 23 -12.02 4.29 64.85
CA SER A 23 -12.37 4.32 63.46
C SER A 23 -11.06 4.10 62.68
N ASP A 24 -10.73 2.84 62.43
CA ASP A 24 -9.84 2.50 61.34
C ASP A 24 -10.60 2.88 60.03
N ASP A 25 -10.53 4.14 59.69
CA ASP A 25 -10.85 4.60 58.35
C ASP A 25 -9.79 4.02 57.43
N LYS A 26 -9.86 2.72 57.22
CA LYS A 26 -9.34 2.13 55.99
C LYS A 26 -10.27 2.66 54.91
N GLU A 27 -9.84 3.73 54.24
CA GLU A 27 -10.34 4.04 52.90
C GLU A 27 -10.24 2.73 52.13
N GLU A 28 -11.34 2.01 51.96
CA GLU A 28 -11.46 0.97 50.94
C GLU A 28 -11.18 1.70 49.64
N GLN A 29 -9.94 1.63 49.20
CA GLN A 29 -9.60 2.03 47.83
C GLN A 29 -10.51 1.22 46.94
N GLU A 30 -11.52 1.88 46.40
CA GLU A 30 -12.43 1.32 45.39
C GLU A 30 -11.57 0.78 44.26
N VAL A 31 -11.33 -0.52 44.20
CA VAL A 31 -10.51 -1.15 43.18
C VAL A 31 -11.27 -1.02 41.88
N LYS A 32 -10.97 0.07 41.17
CA LYS A 32 -11.55 0.30 39.85
C LYS A 32 -11.37 -0.95 38.97
N PRO A 33 -12.46 -1.51 38.40
CA PRO A 33 -12.36 -2.70 37.61
C PRO A 33 -11.37 -2.49 36.44
N ALA A 34 -10.59 -3.52 36.15
CA ALA A 34 -9.60 -3.46 35.06
C ALA A 34 -10.31 -3.24 33.72
N ALA A 35 -9.93 -2.20 33.01
CA ALA A 35 -10.38 -1.97 31.65
C ALA A 35 -9.86 -3.08 30.72
N ASP A 36 -10.61 -3.41 29.69
CA ASP A 36 -10.11 -4.31 28.64
C ASP A 36 -9.06 -3.59 27.80
N LEU A 37 -8.02 -4.33 27.42
CA LEU A 37 -6.97 -3.82 26.53
C LEU A 37 -7.44 -3.92 25.09
N VAL A 38 -7.55 -2.78 24.42
CA VAL A 38 -8.05 -2.66 23.04
C VAL A 38 -7.07 -1.85 22.22
N VAL A 39 -6.78 -2.32 21.01
CA VAL A 39 -6.00 -1.63 19.98
C VAL A 39 -6.91 -1.19 18.85
N ASP A 40 -6.57 -0.10 18.16
CA ASP A 40 -7.35 0.44 17.04
C ASP A 40 -7.24 -0.44 15.79
N ASN A 41 -6.16 -1.21 15.67
CA ASN A 41 -5.96 -2.15 14.56
C ASN A 41 -5.36 -3.47 15.09
N SER A 42 -6.08 -4.56 14.91
CA SER A 42 -5.64 -5.89 15.34
C SER A 42 -4.97 -6.71 14.22
N SER A 43 -4.85 -6.18 13.00
CA SER A 43 -4.19 -6.85 11.87
C SER A 43 -3.56 -5.81 10.96
N VAL A 44 -2.28 -5.95 10.68
CA VAL A 44 -1.52 -5.04 9.83
C VAL A 44 -0.74 -5.81 8.75
N THR A 45 -0.63 -5.21 7.57
CA THR A 45 0.21 -5.72 6.49
C THR A 45 1.26 -4.68 6.16
N LEU A 46 2.52 -5.09 6.17
CA LEU A 46 3.70 -4.28 5.91
C LEU A 46 4.48 -4.87 4.75
N LEU A 47 5.17 -4.03 3.98
CA LEU A 47 6.26 -4.50 3.16
C LEU A 47 7.52 -4.63 4.01
N GLN A 48 8.42 -5.49 3.60
CA GLN A 48 9.74 -5.62 4.20
C GLN A 48 10.42 -4.24 4.37
N GLY A 49 10.91 -3.96 5.58
CA GLY A 49 11.52 -2.67 5.95
C GLY A 49 10.54 -1.55 6.35
N ASP A 50 9.23 -1.74 6.19
CA ASP A 50 8.23 -0.74 6.61
C ASP A 50 7.97 -0.75 8.10
N GLU A 51 7.41 0.35 8.59
CA GLU A 51 6.89 0.45 9.94
C GLU A 51 5.47 1.04 9.96
N ILE A 52 4.71 0.66 10.98
CA ILE A 52 3.38 1.18 11.25
C ILE A 52 3.21 1.45 12.75
N THR A 53 2.38 2.42 13.06
CA THR A 53 1.95 2.70 14.45
C THR A 53 0.52 2.26 14.65
N VAL A 54 0.28 1.45 15.69
CA VAL A 54 -1.03 0.99 16.15
C VAL A 54 -1.31 1.66 17.50
N GLY A 55 -2.48 2.27 17.64
CA GLY A 55 -2.91 2.95 18.86
C GLY A 55 -3.54 1.99 19.88
N ILE A 56 -3.25 2.19 21.15
CA ILE A 56 -3.96 1.55 22.26
C ILE A 56 -5.11 2.48 22.66
N THR A 57 -6.35 2.05 22.42
CA THR A 57 -7.56 2.85 22.65
C THR A 57 -8.17 2.66 24.02
N SER A 58 -7.87 1.53 24.69
CA SER A 58 -8.29 1.22 26.05
C SER A 58 -7.27 0.29 26.71
N GLY A 59 -7.10 0.40 28.03
CA GLY A 59 -6.19 -0.45 28.81
C GLY A 59 -5.87 0.17 30.17
N ASN A 60 -4.97 -0.45 30.92
CA ASN A 60 -4.66 -0.10 32.31
C ASN A 60 -3.27 0.55 32.50
N GLY A 61 -2.66 1.04 31.42
CA GLY A 61 -1.33 1.65 31.46
C GLY A 61 -0.20 0.61 31.53
N ASP A 62 1.05 1.09 31.72
CA ASP A 62 2.26 0.28 31.85
C ASP A 62 2.37 -0.79 30.74
N TYR A 63 2.25 -0.32 29.50
CA TYR A 63 2.19 -1.21 28.35
C TYR A 63 3.57 -1.80 28.01
N TYR A 64 3.55 -3.08 27.67
CA TYR A 64 4.69 -3.83 27.19
C TYR A 64 4.31 -4.56 25.91
N VAL A 65 5.24 -4.70 24.98
CA VAL A 65 5.02 -5.41 23.70
C VAL A 65 6.02 -6.55 23.55
N LYS A 66 5.55 -7.65 22.96
CA LYS A 66 6.36 -8.82 22.67
C LYS A 66 5.98 -9.42 21.34
N PRO A 67 6.82 -9.30 20.29
CA PRO A 67 6.71 -10.09 19.07
C PRO A 67 6.91 -11.58 19.37
N PHE A 68 6.20 -12.45 18.65
CA PHE A 68 6.45 -13.89 18.70
C PHE A 68 7.69 -14.29 17.92
N ASP A 69 7.95 -13.55 16.82
CA ASP A 69 9.12 -13.76 15.98
C ASP A 69 9.72 -12.40 15.59
N GLU A 70 10.86 -12.06 16.21
CA GLU A 70 11.59 -10.82 15.96
C GLU A 70 12.33 -10.84 14.61
N SER A 71 12.55 -12.04 14.02
CA SER A 71 13.09 -12.15 12.67
C SER A 71 12.10 -11.70 11.60
N VAL A 72 10.80 -11.67 11.92
CA VAL A 72 9.72 -11.21 11.04
C VAL A 72 9.37 -9.75 11.28
N ALA A 73 9.15 -9.37 12.55
CA ALA A 73 8.87 -8.00 12.93
C ALA A 73 9.31 -7.70 14.36
N THR A 74 9.85 -6.50 14.57
CA THR A 74 10.11 -5.94 15.89
C THR A 74 9.01 -5.00 16.31
N ALA A 75 8.84 -4.78 17.62
CA ALA A 75 7.84 -3.88 18.14
C ALA A 75 8.38 -3.10 19.35
N THR A 76 7.98 -1.83 19.44
CA THR A 76 8.23 -0.96 20.59
C THR A 76 6.94 -0.28 21.01
N VAL A 77 6.83 0.13 22.29
CA VAL A 77 5.69 0.90 22.79
C VAL A 77 6.16 2.19 23.43
N ASN A 78 5.48 3.27 23.14
CA ASN A 78 5.69 4.57 23.75
C ASN A 78 4.32 5.20 24.09
N GLY A 79 4.03 5.33 25.39
CA GLY A 79 2.71 5.71 25.87
C GLY A 79 1.65 4.74 25.35
N ASN A 80 0.68 5.24 24.62
CA ASN A 80 -0.40 4.45 24.01
C ASN A 80 -0.18 4.12 22.52
N LYS A 81 1.05 4.17 22.03
CA LYS A 81 1.41 3.88 20.63
C LYS A 81 2.36 2.71 20.55
N VAL A 82 1.99 1.71 19.77
CA VAL A 82 2.80 0.56 19.45
C VAL A 82 3.36 0.76 18.04
N THR A 83 4.67 0.88 17.91
CA THR A 83 5.34 0.92 16.61
C THR A 83 5.84 -0.46 16.27
N ILE A 84 5.41 -0.98 15.12
CA ILE A 84 5.77 -2.30 14.58
C ILE A 84 6.59 -2.07 13.33
N LYS A 85 7.78 -2.67 13.27
CA LYS A 85 8.68 -2.57 12.12
C LYS A 85 8.94 -3.96 11.53
N ALA A 86 8.65 -4.12 10.24
CA ALA A 86 8.97 -5.32 9.48
C ALA A 86 10.49 -5.44 9.29
N THR A 87 11.04 -6.62 9.56
CA THR A 87 12.47 -6.89 9.37
C THR A 87 12.75 -7.42 7.97
N GLU A 88 14.01 -7.32 7.54
CA GLU A 88 14.48 -8.04 6.37
C GLU A 88 14.61 -9.53 6.72
N ASN A 89 13.93 -10.38 5.97
CA ASN A 89 13.91 -11.81 6.23
C ASN A 89 14.10 -12.60 4.93
N SER A 90 15.09 -13.48 4.91
CA SER A 90 15.42 -14.30 3.74
C SER A 90 14.31 -15.30 3.35
N GLU A 91 13.44 -15.69 4.27
CA GLU A 91 12.29 -16.57 3.97
C GLU A 91 11.29 -15.92 3.02
N LEU A 92 11.30 -14.57 2.92
CA LEU A 92 10.48 -13.84 1.95
C LEU A 92 10.89 -14.12 0.50
N GLU A 93 12.13 -14.55 0.25
CA GLU A 93 12.56 -14.92 -1.10
C GLU A 93 11.78 -16.12 -1.63
N GLU A 94 11.40 -17.06 -0.76
CA GLU A 94 10.65 -18.25 -1.13
C GLU A 94 9.14 -18.09 -0.97
N ASN A 95 8.71 -17.39 0.08
CA ASN A 95 7.31 -17.39 0.52
C ASN A 95 6.51 -16.13 0.15
N ASN A 96 7.13 -15.09 -0.40
CA ASN A 96 6.51 -13.79 -0.73
C ASN A 96 5.80 -13.08 0.43
N ARG A 97 5.49 -13.81 1.52
CA ARG A 97 4.75 -13.34 2.68
C ARG A 97 5.01 -14.24 3.88
N ILE A 98 5.28 -13.64 5.03
CA ILE A 98 5.44 -14.31 6.32
C ILE A 98 4.58 -13.61 7.37
N GLU A 99 4.24 -14.31 8.44
CA GLU A 99 3.32 -13.81 9.47
C GLU A 99 3.91 -13.99 10.88
N THR A 100 3.62 -13.05 11.75
CA THR A 100 3.88 -13.14 13.18
C THR A 100 2.77 -12.46 13.96
N THR A 101 2.83 -12.55 15.29
CA THR A 101 1.91 -11.85 16.18
C THR A 101 2.69 -11.00 17.16
N VAL A 102 2.27 -9.76 17.35
CA VAL A 102 2.75 -8.89 18.42
C VAL A 102 1.73 -8.93 19.56
N LEU A 103 2.18 -9.31 20.74
CA LEU A 103 1.39 -9.18 21.96
C LEU A 103 1.57 -7.78 22.54
N VAL A 104 0.46 -7.15 22.92
CA VAL A 104 0.43 -5.96 23.74
C VAL A 104 -0.10 -6.39 25.12
N ILE A 105 0.60 -6.03 26.18
CA ILE A 105 0.28 -6.44 27.54
C ILE A 105 0.26 -5.18 28.41
N ASP A 106 -0.75 -5.00 29.23
CA ASP A 106 -0.86 -3.86 30.15
C ASP A 106 -0.42 -4.20 31.58
N GLY A 107 -0.36 -3.18 32.45
CA GLY A 107 0.04 -3.31 33.86
C GLY A 107 -0.85 -4.24 34.70
N ARG A 108 -2.06 -4.58 34.22
CA ARG A 108 -2.96 -5.56 34.83
C ARG A 108 -2.97 -6.92 34.12
N LYS A 109 -1.97 -7.16 33.24
CA LYS A 109 -1.77 -8.38 32.49
C LYS A 109 -2.90 -8.74 31.51
N LYS A 110 -3.71 -7.75 31.11
CA LYS A 110 -4.61 -7.90 29.96
C LYS A 110 -3.78 -7.95 28.68
N VAL A 111 -4.24 -8.70 27.68
CA VAL A 111 -3.50 -8.96 26.46
C VAL A 111 -4.35 -8.62 25.25
N ALA A 112 -3.81 -7.84 24.35
CA ALA A 112 -4.30 -7.68 22.98
C ALA A 112 -3.29 -8.31 22.00
N ARG A 113 -3.77 -8.75 20.85
CA ARG A 113 -2.96 -9.35 19.78
C ARG A 113 -3.06 -8.51 18.52
N ILE A 114 -1.91 -8.29 17.89
CA ILE A 114 -1.83 -7.66 16.57
C ILE A 114 -1.23 -8.69 15.64
N GLN A 115 -2.00 -9.13 14.65
CA GLN A 115 -1.51 -9.99 13.58
C GLN A 115 -0.67 -9.14 12.63
N VAL A 116 0.55 -9.56 12.36
CA VAL A 116 1.47 -8.86 11.49
C VAL A 116 1.80 -9.75 10.30
N GLN A 117 1.53 -9.24 9.11
CA GLN A 117 1.84 -9.88 7.86
C GLN A 117 2.91 -9.05 7.15
N VAL A 118 4.05 -9.65 6.86
CA VAL A 118 5.15 -9.00 6.13
C VAL A 118 5.21 -9.58 4.73
N ALA A 119 5.08 -8.73 3.73
CA ALA A 119 5.18 -9.10 2.34
C ALA A 119 6.57 -8.75 1.76
N LYS A 120 7.00 -9.55 0.79
CA LYS A 120 8.26 -9.35 0.05
C LYS A 120 8.29 -7.97 -0.61
N LEU A 121 9.48 -7.38 -0.61
CA LEU A 121 9.77 -6.19 -1.40
C LEU A 121 10.19 -6.62 -2.82
N TRP A 122 9.40 -6.21 -3.82
CA TRP A 122 9.63 -6.55 -5.21
C TRP A 122 10.50 -5.51 -5.93
N ASN A 123 11.33 -5.97 -6.85
CA ASN A 123 11.90 -5.07 -7.84
C ASN A 123 10.80 -4.64 -8.83
N LEU A 124 10.87 -3.39 -9.28
CA LEU A 124 9.97 -2.91 -10.31
C LEU A 124 10.46 -3.40 -11.68
N THR A 125 9.60 -4.12 -12.41
CA THR A 125 9.90 -4.61 -13.75
C THR A 125 8.71 -4.42 -14.67
N VAL A 126 8.98 -4.32 -15.96
CA VAL A 126 8.00 -4.13 -17.05
C VAL A 126 8.20 -5.17 -18.13
N ASP A 127 7.23 -5.30 -19.04
CA ASP A 127 7.25 -6.23 -20.17
C ASP A 127 7.99 -5.69 -21.41
N THR A 128 8.81 -4.65 -21.21
CA THR A 128 9.63 -4.05 -22.28
C THR A 128 11.10 -4.37 -22.09
N PRO A 129 11.91 -4.43 -23.16
CA PRO A 129 13.37 -4.53 -23.06
C PRO A 129 13.97 -3.35 -22.29
N GLU A 130 15.10 -3.56 -21.60
CA GLU A 130 15.82 -2.51 -20.89
C GLU A 130 16.36 -1.42 -21.84
N GLU A 131 16.74 -1.82 -23.06
CA GLU A 131 17.17 -0.92 -24.14
C GLU A 131 16.03 -0.07 -24.72
N GLY A 132 14.78 -0.34 -24.30
CA GLY A 132 13.61 0.32 -24.84
C GLY A 132 13.07 -0.34 -26.10
N PHE A 133 12.31 0.42 -26.89
CA PHE A 133 11.71 -0.06 -28.13
C PHE A 133 11.36 1.09 -29.08
N ASP A 134 11.17 0.72 -30.33
CA ASP A 134 10.76 1.62 -31.40
C ASP A 134 9.24 1.57 -31.59
N LEU A 135 8.66 2.71 -31.93
CA LEU A 135 7.29 2.87 -32.42
C LEU A 135 7.30 3.61 -33.74
N PHE A 136 6.36 3.31 -34.62
CA PHE A 136 6.09 4.13 -35.78
C PHE A 136 4.96 5.12 -35.52
N ILE A 137 4.96 6.27 -36.17
CA ILE A 137 3.90 7.29 -36.02
C ILE A 137 2.52 6.64 -36.17
N GLY A 138 1.65 6.88 -35.21
CA GLY A 138 0.30 6.31 -35.14
C GLY A 138 0.23 4.93 -34.46
N GLU A 139 1.37 4.29 -34.21
CA GLU A 139 1.41 3.01 -33.51
C GLU A 139 1.11 3.19 -32.04
N LYS A 140 0.36 2.24 -31.47
CA LYS A 140 0.01 2.17 -30.06
C LYS A 140 0.52 0.87 -29.45
N ARG A 141 1.24 0.98 -28.32
CA ARG A 141 1.68 -0.16 -27.51
C ARG A 141 1.14 -0.06 -26.11
N LEU A 142 0.74 -1.19 -25.54
CA LEU A 142 0.42 -1.32 -24.11
C LEU A 142 1.69 -1.75 -23.37
N ILE A 143 2.05 -1.02 -22.34
CA ILE A 143 3.14 -1.35 -21.43
C ILE A 143 2.53 -1.94 -20.18
N LYS A 144 3.06 -3.09 -19.74
CA LYS A 144 2.60 -3.79 -18.56
C LYS A 144 3.67 -3.82 -17.48
N ILE A 145 3.31 -3.41 -16.27
CA ILE A 145 4.13 -3.60 -15.08
C ILE A 145 3.98 -5.07 -14.65
N LEU A 146 5.09 -5.80 -14.58
CA LEU A 146 5.11 -7.22 -14.23
C LEU A 146 5.22 -7.42 -12.73
N THR A 147 6.15 -6.71 -12.09
CA THR A 147 6.39 -6.74 -10.64
C THR A 147 6.62 -5.33 -10.10
N GLY A 148 6.39 -5.14 -8.79
CA GLY A 148 6.61 -3.87 -8.08
C GLY A 148 5.78 -3.81 -6.80
N ASN A 149 5.83 -2.67 -6.13
CA ASN A 149 5.29 -2.53 -4.76
C ASN A 149 3.95 -1.75 -4.70
N GLY A 150 3.36 -1.45 -5.84
CA GLY A 150 2.09 -0.71 -5.94
C GLY A 150 2.26 0.81 -5.99
N ASP A 151 1.12 1.52 -6.07
CA ASP A 151 1.06 3.00 -6.13
C ASP A 151 1.96 3.59 -7.23
N TYR A 152 1.89 3.00 -8.44
CA TYR A 152 2.75 3.36 -9.56
C TYR A 152 2.46 4.75 -10.08
N GLN A 153 3.52 5.51 -10.32
CA GLN A 153 3.49 6.82 -10.95
C GLN A 153 4.26 6.76 -12.27
N ILE A 154 3.69 7.35 -13.32
CA ILE A 154 4.31 7.44 -14.63
C ILE A 154 4.67 8.89 -14.86
N SER A 155 5.93 9.13 -15.21
CA SER A 155 6.43 10.46 -15.57
C SER A 155 7.11 10.44 -16.93
N VAL A 156 6.98 11.53 -17.65
CA VAL A 156 7.59 11.78 -18.94
C VAL A 156 8.33 13.10 -18.91
N PRO A 157 9.39 13.29 -19.71
CA PRO A 157 10.10 14.57 -19.82
C PRO A 157 9.17 15.70 -20.30
N GLU A 158 9.50 16.91 -19.94
CA GLU A 158 8.82 18.09 -20.48
C GLU A 158 8.91 18.13 -22.03
N GLY A 159 7.77 18.38 -22.67
CA GLY A 159 7.68 18.40 -24.15
C GLY A 159 7.57 17.02 -24.80
N ALA A 160 7.57 15.92 -24.03
CA ALA A 160 7.37 14.56 -24.56
C ALA A 160 5.99 14.39 -25.21
N ASP A 161 4.99 15.17 -24.81
CA ASP A 161 3.63 15.18 -25.37
C ASP A 161 3.57 15.52 -26.86
N LYS A 162 4.61 16.15 -27.40
CA LYS A 162 4.79 16.36 -28.83
C LYS A 162 5.01 15.02 -29.56
N TYR A 163 5.74 14.10 -28.97
CA TYR A 163 6.22 12.87 -29.61
C TYR A 163 5.38 11.65 -29.25
N LEU A 164 4.91 11.61 -28.00
CA LEU A 164 4.16 10.48 -27.45
C LEU A 164 2.87 10.98 -26.77
N GLU A 165 1.84 10.17 -26.85
CA GLU A 165 0.69 10.24 -25.95
C GLU A 165 0.76 9.08 -24.98
N VAL A 166 0.94 9.38 -23.69
CA VAL A 166 0.94 8.40 -22.61
C VAL A 166 -0.42 8.46 -21.96
N GLY A 167 -1.18 7.36 -22.04
CA GLY A 167 -2.50 7.28 -21.44
C GLY A 167 -2.45 6.92 -19.97
N GLU A 168 -3.63 6.95 -19.35
CA GLU A 168 -3.77 6.68 -17.92
C GLU A 168 -3.43 5.22 -17.56
N LEU A 169 -2.84 5.03 -16.38
CA LEU A 169 -2.60 3.72 -15.80
C LEU A 169 -3.93 3.07 -15.37
N SER A 170 -4.21 1.89 -15.91
CA SER A 170 -5.35 1.06 -15.53
C SER A 170 -4.85 -0.28 -14.99
N GLY A 171 -4.97 -0.46 -13.67
CA GLY A 171 -4.36 -1.61 -12.99
C GLY A 171 -2.84 -1.57 -13.09
N GLN A 172 -2.26 -2.45 -13.90
CA GLN A 172 -0.81 -2.53 -14.13
C GLN A 172 -0.44 -2.26 -15.60
N THR A 173 -1.33 -1.65 -16.40
CA THR A 173 -1.08 -1.37 -17.81
C THR A 173 -1.41 0.06 -18.18
N PHE A 174 -0.64 0.62 -19.10
CA PHE A 174 -0.91 1.92 -19.69
C PHE A 174 -0.54 1.93 -21.18
N PRO A 175 -1.28 2.66 -22.02
CA PRO A 175 -0.98 2.78 -23.44
C PRO A 175 0.02 3.90 -23.70
N VAL A 176 0.86 3.67 -24.70
CA VAL A 176 1.71 4.70 -25.31
C VAL A 176 1.42 4.73 -26.80
N THR A 177 1.16 5.92 -27.35
CA THR A 177 0.89 6.12 -28.77
C THR A 177 1.90 7.10 -29.34
N ALA A 178 2.55 6.72 -30.43
CA ALA A 178 3.51 7.56 -31.13
C ALA A 178 2.79 8.63 -31.96
N LYS A 179 3.24 9.89 -31.85
CA LYS A 179 2.65 11.06 -32.52
C LYS A 179 3.58 11.69 -33.56
N PHE A 180 4.84 11.88 -33.17
CA PHE A 180 5.83 12.55 -33.97
C PHE A 180 7.18 11.85 -33.87
N GLU A 181 7.97 11.88 -34.94
CA GLU A 181 9.33 11.37 -35.04
C GLU A 181 10.22 12.03 -33.97
N THR A 182 11.01 11.18 -33.27
CA THR A 182 12.08 11.62 -32.37
C THR A 182 13.41 11.62 -33.13
N GLU A 183 14.37 12.41 -32.65
CA GLU A 183 15.75 12.25 -33.10
C GLU A 183 16.30 10.91 -32.61
N THR A 184 16.95 10.17 -33.48
CA THR A 184 17.41 8.78 -33.21
C THR A 184 18.33 8.70 -31.97
N ASP A 185 19.11 9.76 -31.73
CA ASP A 185 20.04 9.84 -30.61
C ASP A 185 19.40 10.36 -29.30
N HIS A 186 18.10 10.69 -29.33
CA HIS A 186 17.38 11.26 -28.19
C HIS A 186 16.03 10.57 -27.99
N PRO A 187 16.03 9.34 -27.44
CA PRO A 187 14.78 8.66 -27.11
C PRO A 187 13.99 9.42 -26.05
N ILE A 188 12.69 9.28 -26.05
CA ILE A 188 11.82 9.76 -24.98
C ILE A 188 11.83 8.73 -23.86
N GLU A 189 12.28 9.12 -22.68
CA GLU A 189 12.36 8.26 -21.53
C GLU A 189 11.09 8.34 -20.69
N ILE A 190 10.32 7.25 -20.63
CA ILE A 190 9.21 7.12 -19.69
C ILE A 190 9.75 6.51 -18.41
N THR A 191 9.57 7.20 -17.28
CA THR A 191 9.96 6.70 -15.96
C THR A 191 8.73 6.22 -15.20
N ILE A 192 8.77 4.99 -14.70
CA ILE A 192 7.78 4.45 -13.76
C ILE A 192 8.43 4.38 -12.40
N THR A 193 7.72 4.84 -11.36
CA THR A 193 8.15 4.78 -9.97
C THR A 193 7.06 4.10 -9.14
N ASP A 194 7.44 3.22 -8.22
CA ASP A 194 6.51 2.60 -7.27
C ASP A 194 6.56 3.28 -5.88
N LYS A 195 5.69 2.89 -4.96
CA LYS A 195 5.61 3.48 -3.60
C LYS A 195 6.86 3.26 -2.73
N LYS A 196 7.83 2.48 -3.22
CA LYS A 196 9.12 2.21 -2.57
C LYS A 196 10.28 2.90 -3.29
N ASP A 197 9.97 3.90 -4.11
CA ASP A 197 10.93 4.66 -4.89
C ASP A 197 11.79 3.79 -5.83
N LYS A 198 11.31 2.55 -6.14
CA LYS A 198 11.90 1.74 -7.20
C LYS A 198 11.48 2.32 -8.53
N THR A 199 12.45 2.47 -9.42
CA THR A 199 12.23 3.07 -10.73
C THR A 199 12.61 2.11 -11.85
N VAL A 200 11.91 2.24 -12.98
CA VAL A 200 12.31 1.69 -14.28
C VAL A 200 12.17 2.78 -15.33
N VAL A 201 13.14 2.88 -16.21
CA VAL A 201 13.15 3.84 -17.32
C VAL A 201 12.99 3.07 -18.61
N ILE A 202 12.11 3.54 -19.48
CA ILE A 202 11.78 2.93 -20.76
C ILE A 202 12.11 3.94 -21.86
N PRO A 203 13.22 3.77 -22.57
CA PRO A 203 13.55 4.58 -23.75
C PRO A 203 12.65 4.22 -24.92
N ILE A 204 12.06 5.22 -25.59
CA ILE A 204 11.18 5.03 -26.75
C ILE A 204 11.68 5.93 -27.89
N VAL A 205 11.93 5.32 -29.04
CA VAL A 205 12.23 6.04 -30.27
C VAL A 205 11.00 5.98 -31.17
N VAL A 206 10.58 7.13 -31.69
CA VAL A 206 9.49 7.19 -32.66
C VAL A 206 10.09 7.40 -34.04
N ASN A 207 9.82 6.43 -34.91
CA ASN A 207 10.31 6.41 -36.30
C ASN A 207 9.21 6.77 -37.30
N ILE A 208 9.61 7.31 -38.44
CA ILE A 208 8.76 7.42 -39.61
C ILE A 208 8.93 6.19 -40.52
N VAL A 209 7.89 5.93 -41.27
CA VAL A 209 7.93 4.93 -42.36
C VAL A 209 7.84 5.67 -43.68
N ASP A 210 8.70 5.33 -44.60
CA ASP A 210 8.61 5.87 -45.96
C ASP A 210 7.24 5.57 -46.57
N LEU A 211 6.66 6.58 -47.22
CA LEU A 211 5.40 6.42 -47.94
C LEU A 211 5.61 5.49 -49.12
N THR A 212 4.97 4.35 -49.08
CA THR A 212 4.96 3.43 -50.24
C THR A 212 3.54 3.20 -50.70
N LEU A 213 3.40 3.10 -52.02
CA LEU A 213 2.14 2.81 -52.70
C LEU A 213 2.19 1.37 -53.22
N LYS A 214 1.07 0.68 -53.13
CA LYS A 214 0.93 -0.68 -53.67
C LYS A 214 1.11 -0.69 -55.18
N SER A 215 0.75 0.40 -55.85
CA SER A 215 1.01 0.68 -57.26
C SER A 215 1.25 2.17 -57.44
N ASN A 216 2.21 2.56 -58.19
CA ASN A 216 2.50 3.95 -58.56
C ASN A 216 1.84 4.37 -59.89
N GLU A 217 1.06 3.47 -60.50
CA GLU A 217 0.34 3.70 -61.76
C GLU A 217 -1.14 3.32 -61.63
N ALA A 218 -2.00 4.17 -62.17
CA ALA A 218 -3.41 3.89 -62.41
C ALA A 218 -3.70 4.10 -63.91
N ILE A 219 -4.12 3.03 -64.58
CA ILE A 219 -4.37 3.08 -66.02
C ILE A 219 -5.89 3.08 -66.25
N PHE A 220 -6.39 4.10 -66.92
CA PHE A 220 -7.77 4.20 -67.36
C PHE A 220 -7.83 3.74 -68.83
N ALA A 221 -8.41 2.57 -69.10
CA ALA A 221 -8.45 1.98 -70.40
C ALA A 221 -9.44 2.65 -71.37
N GLU A 222 -10.49 3.29 -70.81
CA GLU A 222 -11.55 3.93 -71.53
C GLU A 222 -11.91 5.26 -70.91
N PRO A 223 -12.46 6.24 -71.68
CA PRO A 223 -12.85 7.55 -71.09
C PRO A 223 -13.92 7.46 -70.02
N ASP A 224 -14.73 6.39 -70.03
CA ASP A 224 -15.80 6.14 -69.07
C ASP A 224 -15.44 5.09 -68.02
N ALA A 225 -14.13 4.78 -67.85
CA ALA A 225 -13.65 3.80 -66.90
C ALA A 225 -14.05 4.18 -65.47
N GLU A 226 -14.44 3.21 -64.71
CA GLU A 226 -14.73 3.39 -63.26
C GLU A 226 -13.50 3.92 -62.52
N SER A 227 -13.71 4.50 -61.34
CA SER A 227 -12.66 5.02 -60.49
C SER A 227 -11.59 3.96 -60.20
N GLN A 228 -10.32 4.37 -60.28
CA GLN A 228 -9.18 3.55 -59.87
C GLN A 228 -8.70 3.94 -58.50
N TYR A 229 -8.26 2.97 -57.72
CA TYR A 229 -7.73 3.21 -56.37
C TYR A 229 -6.23 2.90 -56.33
N ILE A 230 -5.45 3.84 -55.86
CA ILE A 230 -4.05 3.61 -55.50
C ILE A 230 -4.01 3.38 -54.01
N ALA A 231 -3.69 2.17 -53.61
CA ALA A 231 -3.61 1.82 -52.18
C ALA A 231 -2.25 2.23 -51.62
N ILE A 232 -2.27 2.88 -50.48
CA ILE A 232 -1.08 3.13 -49.67
C ILE A 232 -0.72 1.80 -49.00
N GLU A 233 0.50 1.33 -49.19
CA GLU A 233 1.02 0.11 -48.60
C GLU A 233 1.64 0.40 -47.22
N LYS A 234 2.42 1.48 -47.11
CA LYS A 234 3.06 1.95 -45.90
C LYS A 234 3.02 3.48 -45.81
N GLY A 235 3.02 4.02 -44.61
CA GLY A 235 3.11 5.45 -44.37
C GLY A 235 2.65 5.81 -42.93
N ASN A 236 2.69 7.08 -42.59
CA ASN A 236 2.50 7.61 -41.22
C ASN A 236 1.11 8.23 -40.99
N GLY A 237 0.15 8.05 -41.88
CA GLY A 237 -1.18 8.66 -41.80
C GLY A 237 -1.21 10.11 -42.26
N GLY A 238 -2.39 10.75 -42.13
CA GLY A 238 -2.56 12.17 -42.45
C GLY A 238 -2.31 12.51 -43.91
N TYR A 239 -2.58 11.59 -44.87
CA TYR A 239 -2.22 11.71 -46.25
C TYR A 239 -3.00 12.80 -46.96
N THR A 240 -2.29 13.56 -47.77
CA THR A 240 -2.86 14.49 -48.76
C THR A 240 -2.37 14.08 -50.14
N PHE A 241 -3.16 14.26 -51.16
CA PHE A 241 -2.72 14.09 -52.51
C PHE A 241 -3.01 15.35 -53.35
N THR A 242 -2.16 15.58 -54.32
CA THR A 242 -2.34 16.64 -55.30
C THR A 242 -2.25 16.01 -56.69
N TYR A 243 -3.00 16.50 -57.66
CA TYR A 243 -2.92 16.09 -59.05
C TYR A 243 -2.65 17.30 -59.93
N GLN A 244 -1.96 17.06 -61.02
CA GLN A 244 -1.75 18.02 -62.08
C GLN A 244 -2.46 17.54 -63.33
N VAL A 245 -3.18 18.44 -64.01
CA VAL A 245 -3.85 18.15 -65.27
C VAL A 245 -3.01 18.71 -66.40
#